data_c3cbb1f8cdf8f228d1ff3a19338570c5
#
_entry.id   c3cbb1f8cdf8f228d1ff3a19338570c5
#
_cell.length_a   1.000
_cell.length_b   1.000
_cell.length_c   1.000
_cell.angle_alpha   90.00
_cell.angle_beta   90.00
_cell.angle_gamma   90.00
#
_symmetry.space_group_name_H-M   'P 1'
#
loop_
_entity.id
_entity.type
_entity.pdbx_description
1 polymer ?
#
loop_
_entity_poly.entity_id
_entity_poly.type
_entity_poly.pdbx_seq_one_letter_code
_entity_poly.pdbx_strand_id
1 'polypeptide(L)'
;MVNLVGVLGQVGLFGQVGLFGQVAGGNGTTLWIVLGVIAAAVVAGILLYNQLVTLAVRCDNAWSDIDIQLKRRHDLIPNIVEAVKGYVGYEKGTLEAVVNARAKAMSPGSAQETAAAENALTGTLKSLFALAESYPQLRGSEQFTGLQQSLSSIEEALQAARRYYNASVRELNTSVRLFPWNLLAGAAGARPREFFEISDAAERAVPSVKMS
;
A
#
# COMPACT_ATOMS: atom_id res chain seq x y z
N MET A 1 46.33 -86.19 24.52
CA MET A 1 46.95 -85.14 23.69
C MET A 1 46.14 -85.03 22.42
N VAL A 2 45.23 -84.11 22.35
CA VAL A 2 44.33 -83.87 21.22
C VAL A 2 44.67 -82.55 20.58
N ASN A 3 44.97 -82.56 19.32
CA ASN A 3 45.44 -81.43 18.50
C ASN A 3 44.46 -80.29 18.40
N LEU A 4 44.87 -79.15 18.86
CA LEU A 4 44.09 -77.88 18.86
C LEU A 4 44.64 -76.94 17.75
N VAL A 5 44.62 -77.34 16.50
CA VAL A 5 45.18 -76.53 15.38
C VAL A 5 44.24 -76.46 14.16
N GLY A 6 42.95 -76.82 14.27
CA GLY A 6 42.07 -76.91 13.12
C GLY A 6 40.91 -75.94 12.99
N VAL A 7 40.75 -74.89 13.86
CA VAL A 7 39.47 -74.09 13.87
C VAL A 7 39.66 -72.59 13.55
N LEU A 8 40.85 -72.09 13.21
CA LEU A 8 41.04 -70.62 12.95
C LEU A 8 41.16 -70.24 11.48
N GLY A 9 40.70 -71.07 10.52
CA GLY A 9 40.92 -70.79 9.08
C GLY A 9 39.69 -70.40 8.25
N GLN A 10 38.51 -70.25 8.81
CA GLN A 10 37.26 -70.05 8.02
C GLN A 10 36.42 -68.77 8.30
N VAL A 11 36.92 -67.78 9.03
CA VAL A 11 36.15 -66.56 9.32
C VAL A 11 36.55 -65.32 8.53
N GLY A 12 37.47 -65.43 7.58
CA GLY A 12 38.07 -64.28 6.90
C GLY A 12 37.61 -63.96 5.47
N LEU A 13 36.64 -64.67 4.87
CA LEU A 13 36.37 -64.55 3.44
C LEU A 13 34.95 -64.13 3.03
N PHE A 14 34.01 -63.95 3.97
CA PHE A 14 32.66 -63.50 3.66
C PHE A 14 32.35 -62.03 4.06
N GLY A 15 33.30 -61.27 4.58
CA GLY A 15 33.11 -59.93 5.07
C GLY A 15 33.40 -58.79 4.04
N GLN A 16 33.91 -59.10 2.87
CA GLN A 16 34.42 -58.05 1.92
C GLN A 16 33.55 -57.86 0.66
N VAL A 17 32.50 -58.61 0.45
CA VAL A 17 31.68 -58.47 -0.76
C VAL A 17 30.46 -57.56 -0.57
N GLY A 18 30.12 -57.23 0.69
CA GLY A 18 28.94 -56.42 1.03
C GLY A 18 29.14 -54.90 0.97
N LEU A 19 30.37 -54.39 0.96
CA LEU A 19 30.64 -52.95 1.07
C LEU A 19 30.81 -52.21 -0.28
N PHE A 20 31.00 -52.94 -1.38
CA PHE A 20 31.12 -52.31 -2.72
C PHE A 20 29.81 -52.25 -3.49
N GLY A 21 28.76 -52.91 -3.07
CA GLY A 21 27.44 -52.87 -3.69
C GLY A 21 26.57 -51.67 -3.32
N GLN A 22 26.87 -50.94 -2.27
CA GLN A 22 26.03 -49.88 -1.72
C GLN A 22 26.39 -48.45 -2.18
N VAL A 23 27.52 -48.27 -2.87
CA VAL A 23 27.98 -46.95 -3.36
C VAL A 23 27.44 -46.63 -4.75
N ALA A 24 26.99 -47.62 -5.54
CA ALA A 24 26.51 -47.41 -6.90
C ALA A 24 25.00 -46.98 -7.00
N GLY A 25 24.21 -47.17 -5.92
CA GLY A 25 22.79 -46.76 -5.88
C GLY A 25 22.53 -45.33 -5.39
N GLY A 26 23.50 -44.70 -4.73
CA GLY A 26 23.33 -43.41 -4.07
C GLY A 26 23.35 -42.18 -5.00
N ASN A 27 24.07 -42.24 -6.09
CA ASN A 27 24.30 -41.07 -6.93
C ASN A 27 23.10 -40.67 -7.79
N GLY A 28 22.31 -41.64 -8.23
CA GLY A 28 21.10 -41.39 -9.03
C GLY A 28 19.98 -40.75 -8.21
N THR A 29 19.67 -41.34 -7.05
CA THR A 29 18.62 -40.81 -6.15
C THR A 29 19.00 -39.45 -5.59
N THR A 30 20.26 -39.25 -5.23
CA THR A 30 20.76 -37.94 -4.76
C THR A 30 20.62 -36.86 -5.85
N LEU A 31 20.94 -37.19 -7.11
CA LEU A 31 20.78 -36.28 -8.25
C LEU A 31 19.31 -35.86 -8.43
N TRP A 32 18.37 -36.80 -8.38
CA TRP A 32 16.93 -36.50 -8.51
C TRP A 32 16.41 -35.66 -7.35
N ILE A 33 16.88 -35.89 -6.13
CA ILE A 33 16.55 -35.07 -4.96
C ILE A 33 17.06 -33.64 -5.15
N VAL A 34 18.32 -33.46 -5.57
CA VAL A 34 18.90 -32.14 -5.82
C VAL A 34 18.16 -31.40 -6.92
N LEU A 35 17.86 -32.06 -8.05
CA LEU A 35 17.06 -31.48 -9.12
C LEU A 35 15.65 -31.09 -8.65
N GLY A 36 15.01 -31.92 -7.82
CA GLY A 36 13.72 -31.61 -7.22
C GLY A 36 13.75 -30.39 -6.32
N VAL A 37 14.77 -30.26 -5.48
CA VAL A 37 14.96 -29.09 -4.62
C VAL A 37 15.18 -27.80 -5.44
N ILE A 38 16.03 -27.89 -6.48
CA ILE A 38 16.28 -26.75 -7.39
C ILE A 38 14.97 -26.34 -8.10
N ALA A 39 14.22 -27.31 -8.64
CA ALA A 39 12.94 -27.04 -9.31
C ALA A 39 11.93 -26.39 -8.33
N ALA A 40 11.82 -26.89 -7.11
CA ALA A 40 10.97 -26.30 -6.07
C ALA A 40 11.40 -24.86 -5.71
N ALA A 41 12.71 -24.60 -5.60
CA ALA A 41 13.23 -23.27 -5.34
C ALA A 41 12.93 -22.28 -6.49
N VAL A 42 13.05 -22.73 -7.74
CA VAL A 42 12.69 -21.92 -8.92
C VAL A 42 11.19 -21.59 -8.92
N VAL A 43 10.33 -22.58 -8.70
CA VAL A 43 8.88 -22.35 -8.62
C VAL A 43 8.54 -21.37 -7.49
N ALA A 44 9.11 -21.56 -6.30
CA ALA A 44 8.92 -20.66 -5.19
C ALA A 44 9.38 -19.22 -5.55
N GLY A 45 10.53 -19.06 -6.21
CA GLY A 45 11.03 -17.78 -6.69
C GLY A 45 10.07 -17.09 -7.65
N ILE A 46 9.47 -17.83 -8.60
CA ILE A 46 8.47 -17.27 -9.53
C ILE A 46 7.21 -16.82 -8.79
N LEU A 47 6.72 -17.59 -7.82
CA LEU A 47 5.53 -17.22 -7.04
C LEU A 47 5.77 -15.95 -6.21
N LEU A 48 6.93 -15.85 -5.56
CA LEU A 48 7.34 -14.68 -4.78
C LEU A 48 7.48 -13.43 -5.66
N TYR A 49 8.10 -13.58 -6.84
CA TYR A 49 8.23 -12.52 -7.82
C TYR A 49 6.85 -12.00 -8.27
N ASN A 50 5.97 -12.90 -8.68
CA ASN A 50 4.61 -12.55 -9.12
C ASN A 50 3.81 -11.87 -8.01
N GLN A 51 3.98 -12.30 -6.75
CA GLN A 51 3.34 -11.66 -5.60
C GLN A 51 3.81 -10.20 -5.43
N LEU A 52 5.13 -9.95 -5.51
CA LEU A 52 5.69 -8.59 -5.41
C LEU A 52 5.18 -7.67 -6.52
N VAL A 53 5.16 -8.15 -7.77
CA VAL A 53 4.61 -7.41 -8.90
C VAL A 53 3.13 -7.09 -8.67
N THR A 54 2.35 -8.06 -8.21
CA THR A 54 0.93 -7.87 -7.91
C THR A 54 0.71 -6.81 -6.84
N LEU A 55 1.53 -6.80 -5.77
CA LEU A 55 1.46 -5.78 -4.72
C LEU A 55 1.81 -4.38 -5.26
N ALA A 56 2.83 -4.27 -6.11
CA ALA A 56 3.20 -3.01 -6.73
C ALA A 56 2.06 -2.46 -7.62
N VAL A 57 1.48 -3.30 -8.48
CA VAL A 57 0.34 -2.94 -9.34
C VAL A 57 -0.90 -2.57 -8.51
N ARG A 58 -1.14 -3.26 -7.39
CA ARG A 58 -2.24 -2.92 -6.48
C ARG A 58 -2.08 -1.51 -5.89
N CYS A 59 -0.86 -1.11 -5.55
CA CYS A 59 -0.59 0.27 -5.10
C CYS A 59 -0.85 1.29 -6.22
N ASP A 60 -0.47 0.99 -7.47
CA ASP A 60 -0.72 1.89 -8.61
C ASP A 60 -2.23 2.05 -8.87
N ASN A 61 -2.99 0.96 -8.85
CA ASN A 61 -4.44 0.99 -9.00
C ASN A 61 -5.11 1.78 -7.87
N ALA A 62 -4.69 1.54 -6.63
CA ALA A 62 -5.20 2.27 -5.47
C ALA A 62 -4.88 3.77 -5.52
N TRP A 63 -3.74 4.16 -6.08
CA TRP A 63 -3.40 5.56 -6.34
C TRP A 63 -4.32 6.17 -7.40
N SER A 64 -4.58 5.46 -8.49
CA SER A 64 -5.52 5.90 -9.53
C SER A 64 -6.92 6.15 -8.99
N ASP A 65 -7.38 5.35 -8.02
CA ASP A 65 -8.67 5.58 -7.35
C ASP A 65 -8.67 6.90 -6.57
N ILE A 66 -7.57 7.25 -5.90
CA ILE A 66 -7.39 8.56 -5.25
C ILE A 66 -7.46 9.67 -6.29
N ASP A 67 -6.70 9.58 -7.37
CA ASP A 67 -6.64 10.61 -8.42
C ASP A 67 -8.02 10.88 -9.03
N ILE A 68 -8.83 9.84 -9.24
CA ILE A 68 -10.21 9.99 -9.73
C ILE A 68 -11.05 10.82 -8.76
N GLN A 69 -10.96 10.57 -7.45
CA GLN A 69 -11.75 11.33 -6.47
C GLN A 69 -11.22 12.76 -6.30
N LEU A 70 -9.91 12.95 -6.32
CA LEU A 70 -9.30 14.29 -6.31
C LEU A 70 -9.74 15.12 -7.52
N LYS A 71 -9.72 14.54 -8.70
CA LYS A 71 -10.22 15.20 -9.92
C LYS A 71 -11.67 15.62 -9.78
N ARG A 72 -12.55 14.71 -9.33
CA ARG A 72 -13.99 15.03 -9.11
C ARG A 72 -14.15 16.18 -8.12
N ARG A 73 -13.38 16.17 -7.03
CA ARG A 73 -13.36 17.23 -6.04
C ARG A 73 -12.94 18.57 -6.65
N HIS A 74 -11.83 18.59 -7.39
CA HIS A 74 -11.32 19.80 -8.04
C HIS A 74 -12.29 20.35 -9.08
N ASP A 75 -12.99 19.49 -9.81
CA ASP A 75 -13.97 19.90 -10.82
C ASP A 75 -15.25 20.47 -10.20
N LEU A 76 -15.59 20.08 -8.95
CA LEU A 76 -16.76 20.58 -8.24
C LEU A 76 -16.52 21.97 -7.62
N ILE A 77 -15.31 22.29 -7.20
CA ILE A 77 -14.98 23.52 -6.45
C ILE A 77 -15.36 24.80 -7.21
N PRO A 78 -15.12 24.97 -8.51
CA PRO A 78 -15.54 26.17 -9.25
C PRO A 78 -17.04 26.42 -9.14
N ASN A 79 -17.87 25.37 -9.18
CA ASN A 79 -19.32 25.49 -9.06
C ASN A 79 -19.73 25.96 -7.66
N ILE A 80 -19.03 25.48 -6.61
CA ILE A 80 -19.25 25.93 -5.23
C ILE A 80 -18.85 27.41 -5.11
N VAL A 81 -17.71 27.82 -5.64
CA VAL A 81 -17.22 29.20 -5.62
C VAL A 81 -18.20 30.13 -6.33
N GLU A 82 -18.70 29.76 -7.51
CA GLU A 82 -19.69 30.56 -8.26
C GLU A 82 -21.03 30.65 -7.51
N ALA A 83 -21.50 29.55 -6.92
CA ALA A 83 -22.73 29.57 -6.12
C ALA A 83 -22.63 30.53 -4.90
N VAL A 84 -21.47 30.54 -4.22
CA VAL A 84 -21.23 31.45 -3.09
C VAL A 84 -21.07 32.89 -3.55
N LYS A 85 -20.33 33.14 -4.63
CA LYS A 85 -20.04 34.47 -5.16
C LYS A 85 -21.29 35.30 -5.47
N GLY A 86 -22.36 34.65 -5.90
CA GLY A 86 -23.64 35.29 -6.17
C GLY A 86 -24.29 35.94 -4.95
N TYR A 87 -23.92 35.53 -3.73
CA TYR A 87 -24.52 35.98 -2.47
C TYR A 87 -23.56 36.82 -1.63
N VAL A 88 -22.24 36.65 -1.81
CA VAL A 88 -21.18 37.21 -0.95
C VAL A 88 -20.42 38.30 -1.74
N GLY A 89 -20.91 39.54 -1.61
CA GLY A 89 -20.37 40.65 -2.44
C GLY A 89 -18.98 41.16 -2.07
N TYR A 90 -18.56 41.07 -0.81
CA TYR A 90 -17.33 41.70 -0.31
C TYR A 90 -16.24 40.76 0.19
N GLU A 91 -16.53 39.47 0.36
CA GLU A 91 -15.62 38.49 0.97
C GLU A 91 -14.69 37.82 -0.08
N LYS A 92 -14.00 38.69 -0.89
CA LYS A 92 -13.11 38.21 -1.95
C LYS A 92 -11.97 37.31 -1.44
N GLY A 93 -11.46 37.59 -0.23
CA GLY A 93 -10.30 36.87 0.32
C GLY A 93 -10.56 35.37 0.54
N THR A 94 -11.73 35.00 1.03
CA THR A 94 -12.10 33.58 1.25
C THR A 94 -12.24 32.84 -0.08
N LEU A 95 -12.86 33.46 -1.08
CA LEU A 95 -13.02 32.88 -2.42
C LEU A 95 -11.66 32.69 -3.13
N GLU A 96 -10.80 33.72 -3.07
CA GLU A 96 -9.43 33.66 -3.61
C GLU A 96 -8.58 32.57 -2.93
N ALA A 97 -8.71 32.43 -1.60
CA ALA A 97 -8.01 31.39 -0.87
C ALA A 97 -8.37 29.98 -1.35
N VAL A 98 -9.66 29.71 -1.62
CA VAL A 98 -10.11 28.43 -2.17
C VAL A 98 -9.56 28.19 -3.57
N VAL A 99 -9.63 29.20 -4.45
CA VAL A 99 -9.12 29.10 -5.84
C VAL A 99 -7.61 28.82 -5.83
N ASN A 100 -6.85 29.54 -5.01
CA ASN A 100 -5.40 29.36 -4.90
C ASN A 100 -5.03 27.99 -4.30
N ALA A 101 -5.73 27.55 -3.26
CA ALA A 101 -5.52 26.24 -2.66
C ALA A 101 -5.83 25.11 -3.66
N ARG A 102 -6.92 25.25 -4.46
CA ARG A 102 -7.24 24.31 -5.53
C ARG A 102 -6.12 24.28 -6.59
N ALA A 103 -5.65 25.43 -7.06
CA ALA A 103 -4.58 25.48 -8.05
C ALA A 103 -3.30 24.79 -7.54
N LYS A 104 -2.98 24.96 -6.24
CA LYS A 104 -1.85 24.29 -5.61
C LYS A 104 -2.07 22.77 -5.48
N ALA A 105 -3.28 22.32 -5.14
CA ALA A 105 -3.63 20.92 -5.01
C ALA A 105 -3.61 20.15 -6.36
N MET A 106 -3.84 20.87 -7.46
CA MET A 106 -3.76 20.31 -8.82
C MET A 106 -2.33 20.19 -9.35
N SER A 107 -1.32 20.67 -8.63
CA SER A 107 0.08 20.56 -9.05
C SER A 107 0.59 19.13 -8.84
N PRO A 108 1.35 18.56 -9.80
CA PRO A 108 1.95 17.25 -9.62
C PRO A 108 2.91 17.23 -8.42
N GLY A 109 2.85 16.18 -7.62
CA GLY A 109 3.71 16.03 -6.44
C GLY A 109 3.79 14.58 -5.98
N SER A 110 4.59 14.33 -4.95
CA SER A 110 4.61 13.05 -4.25
C SER A 110 3.30 12.81 -3.50
N ALA A 111 3.06 11.57 -3.03
CA ALA A 111 1.86 11.27 -2.25
C ALA A 111 1.75 12.14 -0.99
N GLN A 112 2.87 12.45 -0.36
CA GLN A 112 2.92 13.31 0.83
C GLN A 112 2.64 14.79 0.50
N GLU A 113 3.19 15.31 -0.59
CA GLU A 113 2.95 16.67 -1.05
C GLU A 113 1.49 16.87 -1.47
N THR A 114 0.93 15.91 -2.21
CA THR A 114 -0.49 15.90 -2.59
C THR A 114 -1.38 15.89 -1.35
N ALA A 115 -1.08 15.05 -0.35
CA ALA A 115 -1.83 15.02 0.90
C ALA A 115 -1.79 16.36 1.65
N ALA A 116 -0.62 17.01 1.71
CA ALA A 116 -0.48 18.31 2.36
C ALA A 116 -1.28 19.41 1.64
N ALA A 117 -1.24 19.45 0.30
CA ALA A 117 -2.00 20.40 -0.50
C ALA A 117 -3.51 20.20 -0.38
N GLU A 118 -3.98 18.95 -0.38
CA GLU A 118 -5.38 18.58 -0.18
C GLU A 118 -5.89 18.96 1.23
N ASN A 119 -5.06 18.82 2.26
CA ASN A 119 -5.39 19.28 3.61
C ASN A 119 -5.56 20.80 3.68
N ALA A 120 -4.67 21.57 3.01
CA ALA A 120 -4.81 23.02 2.91
C ALA A 120 -6.11 23.41 2.19
N LEU A 121 -6.44 22.72 1.10
CA LEU A 121 -7.71 22.93 0.38
C LEU A 121 -8.93 22.61 1.26
N THR A 122 -8.89 21.53 2.02
CA THR A 122 -9.95 21.20 3.00
C THR A 122 -10.15 22.32 4.03
N GLY A 123 -9.05 22.89 4.52
CA GLY A 123 -9.10 24.05 5.45
C GLY A 123 -9.79 25.26 4.83
N THR A 124 -9.47 25.62 3.59
CA THR A 124 -10.10 26.76 2.91
C THR A 124 -11.59 26.50 2.60
N LEU A 125 -11.95 25.27 2.25
CA LEU A 125 -13.37 24.88 2.04
C LEU A 125 -14.18 24.96 3.36
N LYS A 126 -13.62 24.52 4.49
CA LYS A 126 -14.25 24.70 5.81
C LYS A 126 -14.54 26.16 6.10
N SER A 127 -13.57 27.07 5.81
CA SER A 127 -13.75 28.51 5.97
C SER A 127 -14.84 29.07 5.05
N LEU A 128 -14.91 28.58 3.80
CA LEU A 128 -15.95 28.98 2.85
C LEU A 128 -17.35 28.55 3.31
N PHE A 129 -17.48 27.35 3.85
CA PHE A 129 -18.76 26.87 4.38
C PHE A 129 -19.18 27.60 5.66
N ALA A 130 -18.22 27.91 6.54
CA ALA A 130 -18.48 28.75 7.71
C ALA A 130 -18.95 30.17 7.32
N LEU A 131 -18.37 30.74 6.27
CA LEU A 131 -18.85 32.00 5.70
C LEU A 131 -20.27 31.87 5.16
N ALA A 132 -20.57 30.80 4.41
CA ALA A 132 -21.89 30.55 3.85
C ALA A 132 -23.00 30.44 4.92
N GLU A 133 -22.65 29.99 6.14
CA GLU A 133 -23.60 29.94 7.29
C GLU A 133 -24.11 31.33 7.69
N SER A 134 -23.35 32.39 7.43
CA SER A 134 -23.73 33.78 7.69
C SER A 134 -24.72 34.35 6.67
N TYR A 135 -25.03 33.59 5.61
CA TYR A 135 -25.94 34.00 4.53
C TYR A 135 -27.14 33.07 4.42
N PRO A 136 -28.27 33.35 5.12
CA PRO A 136 -29.43 32.46 5.16
C PRO A 136 -30.03 32.12 3.78
N GLN A 137 -29.96 33.06 2.85
CA GLN A 137 -30.46 32.86 1.47
C GLN A 137 -29.61 31.81 0.70
N LEU A 138 -28.30 31.78 0.91
CA LEU A 138 -27.42 30.79 0.33
C LEU A 138 -27.68 29.40 0.94
N ARG A 139 -27.86 29.34 2.26
CA ARG A 139 -28.24 28.08 2.94
C ARG A 139 -29.57 27.49 2.45
N GLY A 140 -30.51 28.33 2.09
CA GLY A 140 -31.82 27.90 1.54
C GLY A 140 -31.76 27.52 0.04
N SER A 141 -30.65 27.70 -0.61
CA SER A 141 -30.48 27.34 -2.02
C SER A 141 -30.35 25.83 -2.20
N GLU A 142 -31.27 25.22 -2.96
CA GLU A 142 -31.21 23.80 -3.30
C GLU A 142 -29.92 23.47 -4.08
N GLN A 143 -29.48 24.36 -4.96
CA GLN A 143 -28.25 24.19 -5.72
C GLN A 143 -27.03 24.11 -4.80
N PHE A 144 -26.91 25.01 -3.82
CA PHE A 144 -25.79 25.02 -2.88
C PHE A 144 -25.81 23.77 -1.98
N THR A 145 -26.97 23.37 -1.50
CA THR A 145 -27.14 22.13 -0.71
C THR A 145 -26.76 20.90 -1.51
N GLY A 146 -27.13 20.80 -2.80
CA GLY A 146 -26.73 19.72 -3.69
C GLY A 146 -25.23 19.65 -3.92
N LEU A 147 -24.55 20.82 -4.04
CA LEU A 147 -23.10 20.89 -4.17
C LEU A 147 -22.39 20.45 -2.86
N GLN A 148 -22.91 20.83 -1.69
CA GLN A 148 -22.38 20.36 -0.41
C GLN A 148 -22.52 18.84 -0.25
N GLN A 149 -23.67 18.26 -0.60
CA GLN A 149 -23.88 16.81 -0.57
C GLN A 149 -22.95 16.07 -1.53
N SER A 150 -22.76 16.62 -2.73
CA SER A 150 -21.84 16.06 -3.71
C SER A 150 -20.41 16.09 -3.21
N LEU A 151 -19.99 17.18 -2.57
CA LEU A 151 -18.65 17.28 -1.97
C LEU A 151 -18.50 16.28 -0.82
N SER A 152 -19.48 16.15 0.06
CA SER A 152 -19.46 15.17 1.16
C SER A 152 -19.30 13.74 0.64
N SER A 153 -20.05 13.37 -0.40
CA SER A 153 -19.95 12.06 -1.03
C SER A 153 -18.54 11.80 -1.63
N ILE A 154 -17.95 12.82 -2.27
CA ILE A 154 -16.58 12.73 -2.80
C ILE A 154 -15.58 12.58 -1.65
N GLU A 155 -15.72 13.31 -0.55
CA GLU A 155 -14.85 13.20 0.63
C GLU A 155 -14.89 11.80 1.26
N GLU A 156 -16.08 11.22 1.38
CA GLU A 156 -16.25 9.85 1.89
C GLU A 156 -15.55 8.82 0.97
N ALA A 157 -15.75 8.95 -0.34
CA ALA A 157 -15.10 8.10 -1.33
C ALA A 157 -13.57 8.26 -1.31
N LEU A 158 -13.09 9.51 -1.18
CA LEU A 158 -11.67 9.83 -1.08
C LEU A 158 -11.04 9.22 0.18
N GLN A 159 -11.73 9.30 1.32
CA GLN A 159 -11.26 8.67 2.56
C GLN A 159 -11.20 7.13 2.43
N ALA A 160 -12.16 6.51 1.75
CA ALA A 160 -12.11 5.08 1.48
C ALA A 160 -10.92 4.70 0.58
N ALA A 161 -10.70 5.45 -0.51
CA ALA A 161 -9.57 5.25 -1.41
C ALA A 161 -8.21 5.42 -0.69
N ARG A 162 -8.07 6.44 0.18
CA ARG A 162 -6.87 6.67 1.01
C ARG A 162 -6.59 5.50 1.95
N ARG A 163 -7.61 4.98 2.63
CA ARG A 163 -7.44 3.81 3.52
C ARG A 163 -6.96 2.60 2.74
N TYR A 164 -7.53 2.36 1.55
CA TYR A 164 -7.14 1.25 0.69
C TYR A 164 -5.71 1.40 0.16
N TYR A 165 -5.35 2.60 -0.32
CA TYR A 165 -3.98 2.91 -0.75
C TYR A 165 -2.96 2.69 0.36
N ASN A 166 -3.20 3.25 1.54
CA ASN A 166 -2.29 3.12 2.68
C ASN A 166 -2.17 1.66 3.16
N ALA A 167 -3.24 0.87 3.08
CA ALA A 167 -3.18 -0.56 3.37
C ALA A 167 -2.30 -1.30 2.33
N SER A 168 -2.47 -1.01 1.04
CA SER A 168 -1.67 -1.59 -0.05
C SER A 168 -0.19 -1.21 0.05
N VAL A 169 0.11 0.07 0.35
CA VAL A 169 1.47 0.55 0.59
C VAL A 169 2.11 -0.14 1.79
N ARG A 170 1.37 -0.33 2.88
CA ARG A 170 1.87 -1.03 4.07
C ARG A 170 2.23 -2.47 3.73
N GLU A 171 1.37 -3.18 3.00
CA GLU A 171 1.61 -4.56 2.57
C GLU A 171 2.85 -4.66 1.68
N LEU A 172 2.97 -3.79 0.66
CA LEU A 172 4.15 -3.71 -0.20
C LEU A 172 5.42 -3.40 0.61
N ASN A 173 5.42 -2.33 1.41
CA ASN A 173 6.57 -1.90 2.18
C ASN A 173 7.03 -2.95 3.20
N THR A 174 6.11 -3.75 3.72
CA THR A 174 6.43 -4.87 4.59
C THR A 174 7.06 -6.00 3.79
N SER A 175 6.45 -6.39 2.68
CA SER A 175 6.93 -7.49 1.83
C SER A 175 8.33 -7.25 1.31
N VAL A 176 8.67 -6.04 0.82
CA VAL A 176 10.01 -5.73 0.31
C VAL A 176 11.12 -5.78 1.38
N ARG A 177 10.76 -5.80 2.68
CA ARG A 177 11.70 -5.90 3.80
C ARG A 177 11.83 -7.31 4.37
N LEU A 178 10.82 -8.16 4.15
CA LEU A 178 10.78 -9.51 4.69
C LEU A 178 11.58 -10.49 3.82
N PHE A 179 12.24 -11.47 4.47
CA PHE A 179 12.79 -12.62 3.80
C PHE A 179 11.67 -13.62 3.47
N PRO A 180 11.65 -14.27 2.31
CA PRO A 180 12.63 -14.20 1.21
C PRO A 180 12.33 -13.13 0.14
N TRP A 181 11.24 -12.34 0.23
CA TRP A 181 10.80 -11.35 -0.77
C TRP A 181 11.84 -10.26 -1.04
N ASN A 182 12.60 -9.86 -0.01
CA ASN A 182 13.63 -8.83 -0.12
C ASN A 182 14.72 -9.17 -1.13
N LEU A 183 14.99 -10.46 -1.38
CA LEU A 183 15.96 -10.92 -2.39
C LEU A 183 15.49 -10.64 -3.82
N LEU A 184 14.19 -10.64 -4.06
CA LEU A 184 13.58 -10.50 -5.38
C LEU A 184 12.98 -9.09 -5.59
N ALA A 185 12.89 -8.27 -4.56
CA ALA A 185 12.26 -6.96 -4.63
C ALA A 185 12.88 -6.05 -5.70
N GLY A 186 14.22 -6.03 -5.81
CA GLY A 186 14.93 -5.27 -6.83
C GLY A 186 14.62 -5.75 -8.25
N ALA A 187 14.62 -7.07 -8.48
CA ALA A 187 14.29 -7.66 -9.77
C ALA A 187 12.82 -7.45 -10.18
N ALA A 188 11.90 -7.46 -9.21
CA ALA A 188 10.48 -7.18 -9.41
C ALA A 188 10.16 -5.68 -9.57
N GLY A 189 11.16 -4.78 -9.46
CA GLY A 189 10.93 -3.33 -9.46
C GLY A 189 10.12 -2.84 -8.25
N ALA A 190 9.90 -3.71 -7.25
CA ALA A 190 9.14 -3.38 -6.07
C ALA A 190 9.98 -2.52 -5.12
N ARG A 191 9.57 -1.27 -4.95
CA ARG A 191 10.23 -0.29 -4.06
C ARG A 191 9.27 0.16 -2.99
N PRO A 192 9.76 0.53 -1.79
CA PRO A 192 8.93 1.18 -0.77
C PRO A 192 8.27 2.44 -1.34
N ARG A 193 7.01 2.66 -0.96
CA ARG A 193 6.20 3.81 -1.36
C ARG A 193 5.82 4.65 -0.17
N GLU A 194 5.55 5.93 -0.40
CA GLU A 194 5.08 6.87 0.59
C GLU A 194 3.60 6.63 0.89
N PHE A 195 3.22 6.90 2.15
CA PHE A 195 1.82 6.92 2.56
C PHE A 195 1.16 8.23 2.16
N PHE A 196 -0.14 8.16 1.88
CA PHE A 196 -0.97 9.35 1.77
C PHE A 196 -1.45 9.74 3.17
N GLU A 197 -0.64 10.51 3.89
CA GLU A 197 -0.94 10.91 5.27
C GLU A 197 -1.62 12.27 5.33
N ILE A 198 -2.76 12.32 6.02
CA ILE A 198 -3.33 13.59 6.48
C ILE A 198 -2.60 13.95 7.76
N SER A 199 -1.86 15.06 7.73
CA SER A 199 -1.23 15.62 8.93
C SER A 199 -2.25 16.42 9.73
N ASP A 200 -3.38 15.82 10.10
CA ASP A 200 -4.25 16.46 11.09
C ASP A 200 -3.64 16.18 12.48
N ALA A 201 -2.95 17.18 13.01
CA ALA A 201 -2.35 17.11 14.35
C ALA A 201 -3.40 16.81 15.42
N ALA A 202 -4.68 17.11 15.16
CA ALA A 202 -5.80 16.84 16.05
C ALA A 202 -6.15 15.34 16.12
N GLU A 203 -5.98 14.58 15.03
CA GLU A 203 -6.20 13.12 15.03
C GLU A 203 -5.07 12.35 15.71
N ARG A 204 -3.87 12.94 15.85
CA ARG A 204 -2.75 12.37 16.59
C ARG A 204 -2.80 12.64 18.09
N ALA A 205 -3.63 13.57 18.53
CA ALA A 205 -3.81 13.85 19.95
C ALA A 205 -4.59 12.71 20.59
N VAL A 206 -3.91 11.91 21.40
CA VAL A 206 -4.54 10.91 22.26
C VAL A 206 -5.56 11.65 23.14
N PRO A 207 -6.87 11.26 23.14
CA PRO A 207 -7.82 11.89 24.02
C PRO A 207 -7.35 11.71 25.45
N SER A 208 -7.06 12.80 26.15
CA SER A 208 -6.74 12.75 27.57
C SER A 208 -7.99 12.36 28.33
N VAL A 209 -8.12 11.09 28.69
CA VAL A 209 -9.15 10.62 29.60
C VAL A 209 -8.80 11.14 31.00
N LYS A 210 -9.41 12.25 31.41
CA LYS A 210 -9.41 12.64 32.81
C LYS A 210 -10.34 11.67 33.55
N MET A 211 -9.75 10.69 34.23
CA MET A 211 -10.48 9.93 35.25
C MET A 211 -10.68 10.86 36.44
N SER A 212 -11.92 11.25 36.70
CA SER A 212 -12.39 11.92 37.92
C SER A 212 -12.86 10.88 38.91
#